data_38028e1a7a62336ac20b71e995ddafbf
#
_entry.id   38028e1a7a62336ac20b71e995ddafbf
#
_cell.length_a   1.000
_cell.length_b   1.000
_cell.length_c   1.000
_cell.angle_alpha   90.00
_cell.angle_beta   90.00
_cell.angle_gamma   90.00
#
_symmetry.space_group_name_H-M   'P 1'
#
loop_
_entity.id
_entity.type
_entity.pdbx_description
1 polymer ?
#
loop_
_entity_poly.entity_id
_entity_poly.type
_entity_poly.pdbx_seq_one_letter_code
_entity_poly.pdbx_strand_id
1 'polypeptide(L)'
;RVKPHTSFRGRYESGLMKMMAIGLGKQHGAENIHHQSPGIMHELVEEYGRAVMENCPILGGIAIVENAYDETYLVKGLSPEEIITEEPKLRDLSYETIAHLLFDECDVLVVDKIGKNFSGDGMDPNISGRFVQPQYCSGGIDAEKVVILDLSDETHGNAQGIGLAEVTTRRLFNKMKLEMTYPTGVTNTFLHLMKIPMIMDNDREALQLALCCCPDAEDQTNMKMIRIPNTAHIDVIEISEGMLPLAKANPNIEILSEPYELAFDENGNLF
;
A
#
# COMPACT_ATOMS: atom_id res chain seq x y z
N ARG A 1 -15.28 2.20 -6.08
CA ARG A 1 -14.96 1.59 -4.79
C ARG A 1 -14.76 2.66 -3.74
N VAL A 2 -15.23 2.39 -2.53
CA VAL A 2 -14.96 3.18 -1.33
C VAL A 2 -13.93 2.41 -0.51
N LYS A 3 -12.74 3.00 -0.30
CA LYS A 3 -11.66 2.38 0.45
C LYS A 3 -10.72 3.45 1.05
N PRO A 4 -9.89 3.11 2.06
CA PRO A 4 -8.88 4.01 2.59
C PRO A 4 -7.94 4.51 1.50
N HIS A 5 -7.56 5.78 1.57
CA HIS A 5 -6.65 6.37 0.61
C HIS A 5 -5.19 6.22 1.05
N THR A 6 -4.27 6.29 0.08
CA THR A 6 -2.83 6.12 0.32
C THR A 6 -2.09 7.40 0.67
N SER A 7 -2.68 8.58 0.36
CA SER A 7 -1.97 9.85 0.43
C SER A 7 -2.59 10.87 1.38
N PHE A 8 -3.85 10.71 1.74
CA PHE A 8 -4.56 11.62 2.64
C PHE A 8 -5.67 10.92 3.41
N ARG A 9 -6.10 11.52 4.50
CA ARG A 9 -7.24 11.10 5.34
C ARG A 9 -8.28 12.20 5.38
N GLY A 10 -9.55 11.84 5.51
CA GLY A 10 -10.63 12.78 5.65
C GLY A 10 -12.01 12.16 5.49
N ARG A 11 -13.02 13.00 5.46
CA ARG A 11 -14.41 12.57 5.33
C ARG A 11 -14.69 11.80 4.03
N TYR A 12 -14.04 12.21 2.93
CA TYR A 12 -14.10 11.56 1.62
C TYR A 12 -12.67 11.31 1.14
N GLU A 13 -12.29 10.06 1.03
CA GLU A 13 -10.95 9.67 0.60
C GLU A 13 -10.95 9.02 -0.78
N SER A 14 -12.02 8.30 -1.09
CA SER A 14 -12.25 7.60 -2.36
C SER A 14 -13.76 7.58 -2.64
N GLY A 15 -14.23 6.71 -3.54
CA GLY A 15 -15.66 6.54 -3.75
C GLY A 15 -16.27 7.53 -4.72
N LEU A 16 -17.57 7.83 -4.54
CA LEU A 16 -18.36 8.62 -5.46
C LEU A 16 -17.95 10.10 -5.46
N MET A 17 -17.71 10.67 -4.29
CA MET A 17 -17.29 12.08 -4.17
C MET A 17 -15.98 12.30 -4.91
N LYS A 18 -14.98 11.44 -4.70
CA LYS A 18 -13.70 11.50 -5.43
C LYS A 18 -13.87 11.26 -6.93
N MET A 19 -14.77 10.36 -7.33
CA MET A 19 -15.05 10.12 -8.75
C MET A 19 -15.67 11.33 -9.42
N MET A 20 -16.51 12.09 -8.74
CA MET A 20 -17.02 13.37 -9.24
C MET A 20 -15.93 14.43 -9.32
N ALA A 21 -15.17 14.61 -8.24
CA ALA A 21 -14.13 15.63 -8.16
C ALA A 21 -12.97 15.41 -9.15
N ILE A 22 -12.42 14.20 -9.18
CA ILE A 22 -11.21 13.85 -9.95
C ILE A 22 -11.59 13.09 -11.23
N GLY A 23 -12.43 12.07 -11.13
CA GLY A 23 -12.78 11.21 -12.27
C GLY A 23 -13.49 11.97 -13.39
N LEU A 24 -14.52 12.71 -13.09
CA LEU A 24 -15.24 13.56 -14.07
C LEU A 24 -14.44 14.82 -14.43
N GLY A 25 -13.61 15.33 -13.53
CA GLY A 25 -12.69 16.44 -13.77
C GLY A 25 -11.58 16.13 -14.78
N LYS A 26 -11.40 14.85 -15.13
CA LYS A 26 -10.37 14.37 -16.07
C LYS A 26 -8.97 14.84 -15.67
N GLN A 27 -8.09 15.06 -16.66
CA GLN A 27 -6.71 15.49 -16.43
C GLN A 27 -6.64 16.84 -15.68
N HIS A 28 -7.37 17.86 -16.14
CA HIS A 28 -7.32 19.19 -15.52
C HIS A 28 -7.84 19.19 -14.08
N GLY A 29 -8.94 18.48 -13.79
CA GLY A 29 -9.46 18.38 -12.44
C GLY A 29 -8.49 17.63 -11.52
N ALA A 30 -7.89 16.56 -12.01
CA ALA A 30 -6.87 15.81 -11.27
C ALA A 30 -5.63 16.66 -11.00
N GLU A 31 -5.08 17.33 -12.01
CA GLU A 31 -3.91 18.22 -11.86
C GLU A 31 -4.18 19.34 -10.86
N ASN A 32 -5.33 20.01 -10.94
CA ASN A 32 -5.68 21.08 -10.02
C ASN A 32 -5.71 20.62 -8.55
N ILE A 33 -6.26 19.44 -8.29
CA ILE A 33 -6.32 18.88 -6.93
C ILE A 33 -4.93 18.40 -6.48
N HIS A 34 -4.18 17.70 -7.33
CA HIS A 34 -2.85 17.17 -6.96
C HIS A 34 -1.77 18.25 -6.79
N HIS A 35 -1.90 19.41 -7.42
CA HIS A 35 -1.00 20.54 -7.21
C HIS A 35 -1.23 21.28 -5.89
N GLN A 36 -2.32 20.98 -5.18
CA GLN A 36 -2.55 21.53 -3.85
C GLN A 36 -1.86 20.70 -2.76
N SER A 37 -1.81 21.26 -1.55
CA SER A 37 -1.25 20.53 -0.41
C SER A 37 -2.04 19.24 -0.13
N PRO A 38 -1.39 18.09 0.04
CA PRO A 38 -2.08 16.85 0.43
C PRO A 38 -2.89 16.98 1.72
N GLY A 39 -2.50 17.88 2.63
CA GLY A 39 -3.22 18.13 3.88
C GLY A 39 -4.64 18.67 3.71
N ILE A 40 -4.94 19.35 2.57
CA ILE A 40 -6.28 19.87 2.27
C ILE A 40 -6.98 19.08 1.15
N MET A 41 -6.36 18.01 0.65
CA MET A 41 -6.88 17.27 -0.50
C MET A 41 -8.27 16.67 -0.22
N HIS A 42 -8.53 16.23 0.99
CA HIS A 42 -9.84 15.70 1.40
C HIS A 42 -10.94 16.78 1.37
N GLU A 43 -10.60 18.03 1.70
CA GLU A 43 -11.52 19.18 1.62
C GLU A 43 -11.81 19.51 0.16
N LEU A 44 -10.78 19.52 -0.69
CA LEU A 44 -10.94 19.79 -2.12
C LEU A 44 -11.77 18.71 -2.82
N VAL A 45 -11.61 17.44 -2.44
CA VAL A 45 -12.46 16.35 -2.96
C VAL A 45 -13.93 16.61 -2.62
N GLU A 46 -14.23 17.05 -1.41
CA GLU A 46 -15.60 17.42 -1.01
C GLU A 46 -16.10 18.64 -1.78
N GLU A 47 -15.32 19.72 -1.84
CA GLU A 47 -15.69 20.97 -2.50
C GLU A 47 -15.99 20.78 -4.00
N TYR A 48 -15.05 20.13 -4.72
CA TYR A 48 -15.22 19.88 -6.15
C TYR A 48 -16.35 18.88 -6.43
N GLY A 49 -16.49 17.84 -5.59
CA GLY A 49 -17.58 16.89 -5.71
C GLY A 49 -18.96 17.55 -5.54
N ARG A 50 -19.11 18.43 -4.56
CA ARG A 50 -20.32 19.23 -4.36
C ARG A 50 -20.60 20.17 -5.53
N ALA A 51 -19.57 20.86 -6.02
CA ALA A 51 -19.71 21.72 -7.19
C ALA A 51 -20.19 20.94 -8.44
N VAL A 52 -19.71 19.69 -8.62
CA VAL A 52 -20.22 18.81 -9.69
C VAL A 52 -21.70 18.47 -9.48
N MET A 53 -22.12 18.13 -8.24
CA MET A 53 -23.52 17.80 -7.94
C MET A 53 -24.44 18.99 -8.13
N GLU A 54 -23.98 20.22 -7.87
CA GLU A 54 -24.76 21.44 -8.04
C GLU A 54 -24.91 21.87 -9.51
N ASN A 55 -23.90 21.58 -10.34
CA ASN A 55 -23.83 22.10 -11.72
C ASN A 55 -24.07 21.03 -12.81
N CYS A 56 -24.12 19.74 -12.44
CA CYS A 56 -24.31 18.64 -13.36
C CYS A 56 -25.51 17.79 -12.95
N PRO A 57 -26.22 17.17 -13.92
CA PRO A 57 -27.39 16.32 -13.62
C PRO A 57 -26.95 14.96 -13.09
N ILE A 58 -26.49 14.90 -11.84
CA ILE A 58 -26.14 13.66 -11.16
C ILE A 58 -27.43 13.01 -10.64
N LEU A 59 -27.76 11.83 -11.14
CA LEU A 59 -28.95 11.07 -10.73
C LEU A 59 -28.71 10.24 -9.47
N GLY A 60 -27.46 9.91 -9.20
CA GLY A 60 -27.03 9.09 -8.08
C GLY A 60 -25.74 8.33 -8.41
N GLY A 61 -25.35 7.41 -7.54
CA GLY A 61 -24.15 6.59 -7.72
C GLY A 61 -24.27 5.23 -7.06
N ILE A 62 -23.42 4.30 -7.48
CA ILE A 62 -23.28 2.98 -6.88
C ILE A 62 -21.95 2.96 -6.14
N ALA A 63 -22.01 2.88 -4.81
CA ALA A 63 -20.86 2.69 -3.93
C ALA A 63 -20.60 1.19 -3.75
N ILE A 64 -19.32 0.80 -3.78
CA ILE A 64 -18.88 -0.58 -3.58
C ILE A 64 -17.83 -0.57 -2.48
N VAL A 65 -18.02 -1.40 -1.46
CA VAL A 65 -17.02 -1.72 -0.43
C VAL A 65 -16.53 -3.14 -0.68
N GLU A 66 -15.23 -3.36 -0.60
CA GLU A 66 -14.60 -4.68 -0.74
C GLU A 66 -14.04 -5.14 0.60
N ASN A 67 -13.92 -6.45 0.77
CA ASN A 67 -13.31 -7.07 1.94
C ASN A 67 -11.79 -7.27 1.75
N ALA A 68 -11.16 -7.92 2.73
CA ALA A 68 -9.73 -8.22 2.74
C ALA A 68 -9.24 -9.13 1.58
N TYR A 69 -10.16 -9.79 0.87
CA TYR A 69 -9.88 -10.66 -0.26
C TYR A 69 -10.20 -10.01 -1.63
N ASP A 70 -10.35 -8.67 -1.65
CA ASP A 70 -10.81 -7.92 -2.83
C ASP A 70 -12.19 -8.37 -3.36
N GLU A 71 -12.97 -9.08 -2.54
CA GLU A 71 -14.32 -9.49 -2.89
C GLU A 71 -15.32 -8.40 -2.53
N THR A 72 -16.39 -8.30 -3.30
CA THR A 72 -17.47 -7.34 -3.03
C THR A 72 -18.18 -7.67 -1.72
N TYR A 73 -17.97 -6.84 -0.70
CA TYR A 73 -18.62 -6.95 0.61
C TYR A 73 -20.00 -6.27 0.63
N LEU A 74 -20.10 -5.08 0.04
CA LEU A 74 -21.31 -4.29 -0.02
C LEU A 74 -21.43 -3.52 -1.34
N VAL A 75 -22.64 -3.55 -1.93
CA VAL A 75 -23.04 -2.66 -3.02
C VAL A 75 -24.22 -1.84 -2.58
N LYS A 76 -24.12 -0.50 -2.66
CA LYS A 76 -25.18 0.42 -2.23
C LYS A 76 -25.42 1.49 -3.28
N GLY A 77 -26.68 1.58 -3.75
CA GLY A 77 -27.13 2.73 -4.55
C GLY A 77 -27.40 3.92 -3.62
N LEU A 78 -26.95 5.10 -4.03
CA LEU A 78 -27.09 6.35 -3.26
C LEU A 78 -27.64 7.46 -4.15
N SER A 79 -28.65 8.19 -3.68
CA SER A 79 -29.06 9.47 -4.27
C SER A 79 -27.96 10.53 -4.05
N PRO A 80 -28.00 11.67 -4.75
CA PRO A 80 -27.04 12.75 -4.51
C PRO A 80 -26.97 13.20 -3.05
N GLU A 81 -28.10 13.29 -2.37
CA GLU A 81 -28.19 13.67 -0.96
C GLU A 81 -27.61 12.59 -0.04
N GLU A 82 -27.85 11.32 -0.37
CA GLU A 82 -27.31 10.18 0.38
C GLU A 82 -25.81 10.02 0.20
N ILE A 83 -25.21 10.41 -0.94
CA ILE A 83 -23.76 10.40 -1.11
C ILE A 83 -23.10 11.23 0.00
N ILE A 84 -23.68 12.39 0.34
CA ILE A 84 -23.13 13.32 1.34
C ILE A 84 -23.14 12.69 2.75
N THR A 85 -24.13 11.89 3.07
CA THR A 85 -24.36 11.39 4.44
C THR A 85 -23.92 9.94 4.63
N GLU A 86 -24.01 9.12 3.59
CA GLU A 86 -23.78 7.69 3.69
C GLU A 86 -22.37 7.26 3.24
N GLU A 87 -21.78 7.95 2.25
CA GLU A 87 -20.43 7.56 1.79
C GLU A 87 -19.37 7.65 2.90
N PRO A 88 -19.38 8.63 3.82
CA PRO A 88 -18.47 8.62 4.97
C PRO A 88 -18.61 7.37 5.85
N LYS A 89 -19.82 6.85 6.04
CA LYS A 89 -20.04 5.61 6.80
C LYS A 89 -19.52 4.39 6.05
N LEU A 90 -19.64 4.39 4.73
CA LEU A 90 -19.06 3.33 3.88
C LEU A 90 -17.54 3.38 3.88
N ARG A 91 -16.94 4.57 3.99
CA ARG A 91 -15.50 4.71 4.20
C ARG A 91 -15.08 4.10 5.54
N ASP A 92 -15.81 4.39 6.64
CA ASP A 92 -15.52 3.81 7.95
C ASP A 92 -15.64 2.28 7.89
N LEU A 93 -16.69 1.75 7.27
CA LEU A 93 -16.84 0.32 7.03
C LEU A 93 -15.67 -0.27 6.22
N SER A 94 -15.14 0.47 5.25
CA SER A 94 -14.01 0.00 4.45
C SER A 94 -12.72 -0.16 5.28
N TYR A 95 -12.52 0.68 6.31
CA TYR A 95 -11.41 0.50 7.27
C TYR A 95 -11.56 -0.77 8.11
N GLU A 96 -12.78 -1.17 8.42
CA GLU A 96 -13.06 -2.39 9.19
C GLU A 96 -12.91 -3.66 8.36
N THR A 97 -13.05 -3.55 7.04
CA THR A 97 -13.09 -4.72 6.13
C THR A 97 -11.82 -4.97 5.34
N ILE A 98 -10.89 -4.00 5.26
CA ILE A 98 -9.61 -4.23 4.56
C ILE A 98 -8.71 -5.20 5.32
N ALA A 99 -7.76 -5.80 4.59
CA ALA A 99 -6.73 -6.64 5.18
C ALA A 99 -5.78 -5.84 6.08
N HIS A 100 -5.31 -6.47 7.15
CA HIS A 100 -4.29 -5.94 8.05
C HIS A 100 -3.29 -7.03 8.42
N LEU A 101 -2.02 -6.67 8.57
CA LEU A 101 -1.09 -7.51 9.30
C LEU A 101 -1.47 -7.48 10.78
N LEU A 102 -1.51 -8.65 11.41
CA LEU A 102 -1.91 -8.80 12.82
C LEU A 102 -0.75 -8.60 13.80
N PHE A 103 0.21 -7.74 13.43
CA PHE A 103 1.36 -7.32 14.20
C PHE A 103 1.48 -5.80 14.09
N ASP A 104 1.87 -5.14 15.19
CA ASP A 104 2.00 -3.68 15.23
C ASP A 104 3.35 -3.21 14.66
N GLU A 105 4.43 -3.98 14.89
CA GLU A 105 5.80 -3.63 14.54
C GLU A 105 6.62 -4.84 14.05
N CYS A 106 7.65 -4.56 13.26
CA CYS A 106 8.72 -5.53 12.94
C CYS A 106 10.02 -4.79 12.60
N ASP A 107 11.15 -5.51 12.70
CA ASP A 107 12.45 -4.96 12.29
C ASP A 107 12.56 -4.91 10.77
N VAL A 108 12.13 -5.98 10.09
CA VAL A 108 12.18 -6.07 8.62
C VAL A 108 10.87 -6.60 8.07
N LEU A 109 10.26 -5.82 7.18
CA LEU A 109 9.16 -6.26 6.31
C LEU A 109 9.73 -6.59 4.93
N VAL A 110 9.61 -7.84 4.52
CA VAL A 110 9.98 -8.31 3.18
C VAL A 110 8.73 -8.43 2.32
N VAL A 111 8.72 -7.75 1.19
CA VAL A 111 7.65 -7.81 0.20
C VAL A 111 8.21 -8.46 -1.06
N ASP A 112 7.76 -9.67 -1.37
CA ASP A 112 8.30 -10.41 -2.51
C ASP A 112 8.08 -9.65 -3.81
N LYS A 113 6.90 -9.08 -4.02
CA LYS A 113 6.59 -8.33 -5.25
C LYS A 113 5.77 -7.07 -4.97
N ILE A 114 6.17 -5.97 -5.58
CA ILE A 114 5.34 -4.78 -5.70
C ILE A 114 4.78 -4.64 -7.11
N GLY A 115 3.71 -3.86 -7.26
CA GLY A 115 3.13 -3.56 -8.57
C GLY A 115 1.85 -2.76 -8.46
N LYS A 116 1.53 -2.02 -9.52
CA LYS A 116 0.29 -1.22 -9.58
C LYS A 116 -0.99 -2.09 -9.62
N ASN A 117 -0.85 -3.36 -9.92
CA ASN A 117 -1.93 -4.36 -9.84
C ASN A 117 -2.27 -4.71 -8.38
N PHE A 118 -1.36 -4.54 -7.44
CA PHE A 118 -1.62 -4.75 -6.00
C PHE A 118 -2.09 -3.45 -5.32
N SER A 119 -1.43 -2.32 -5.61
CA SER A 119 -1.82 -1.01 -5.09
C SER A 119 -1.37 0.10 -6.04
N GLY A 120 -2.11 1.21 -6.08
CA GLY A 120 -1.77 2.36 -6.92
C GLY A 120 -0.36 2.90 -6.72
N ASP A 121 0.18 2.78 -5.51
CA ASP A 121 1.55 3.18 -5.14
C ASP A 121 2.51 1.98 -5.04
N GLY A 122 2.21 0.87 -5.73
CA GLY A 122 3.04 -0.32 -5.82
C GLY A 122 2.86 -1.31 -4.69
N MET A 123 2.66 -0.84 -3.46
CA MET A 123 2.27 -1.60 -2.28
C MET A 123 1.26 -0.80 -1.45
N ASP A 124 0.34 -1.49 -0.77
CA ASP A 124 -0.66 -0.83 0.06
C ASP A 124 -0.02 -0.33 1.36
N PRO A 125 -0.06 0.99 1.64
CA PRO A 125 0.49 1.54 2.87
C PRO A 125 -0.31 1.15 4.11
N ASN A 126 -1.59 0.77 3.97
CA ASN A 126 -2.38 0.25 5.09
C ASN A 126 -1.88 -1.13 5.57
N ILE A 127 -1.07 -1.82 4.76
CA ILE A 127 -0.36 -3.05 5.11
C ILE A 127 1.09 -2.73 5.49
N SER A 128 1.82 -2.08 4.57
CA SER A 128 3.28 -1.88 4.70
C SER A 128 3.69 -0.76 5.66
N GLY A 129 2.75 0.07 6.11
CA GLY A 129 3.06 1.27 6.91
C GLY A 129 3.77 2.40 6.14
N ARG A 130 4.12 2.17 4.88
CA ARG A 130 4.88 3.10 4.04
C ARG A 130 3.96 4.04 3.26
N PHE A 131 3.47 5.07 3.94
CA PHE A 131 2.61 6.09 3.32
C PHE A 131 3.39 7.07 2.45
N VAL A 132 2.77 7.48 1.34
CA VAL A 132 3.30 8.51 0.44
C VAL A 132 3.53 9.83 1.18
N GLN A 133 2.65 10.15 2.12
CA GLN A 133 2.68 11.37 2.93
C GLN A 133 2.47 11.02 4.42
N PRO A 134 3.51 10.54 5.12
CA PRO A 134 3.38 10.07 6.51
C PRO A 134 2.96 11.17 7.50
N GLN A 135 3.14 12.45 7.14
CA GLN A 135 2.66 13.56 7.95
C GLN A 135 1.12 13.74 7.92
N TYR A 136 0.43 13.13 6.95
CA TYR A 136 -1.02 13.22 6.80
C TYR A 136 -1.75 11.89 6.91
N CYS A 137 -1.02 10.78 6.92
CA CYS A 137 -1.57 9.43 6.97
C CYS A 137 -0.74 8.54 7.90
N SER A 138 -1.41 7.64 8.59
CA SER A 138 -0.76 6.63 9.42
C SER A 138 -1.55 5.33 9.39
N GLY A 139 -0.94 4.24 9.82
CA GLY A 139 -1.50 2.89 9.88
C GLY A 139 -0.54 1.88 9.25
N GLY A 140 -1.00 0.64 9.08
CA GLY A 140 -0.15 -0.47 8.67
C GLY A 140 0.86 -0.86 9.74
N ILE A 141 1.78 -1.74 9.41
CA ILE A 141 2.83 -2.17 10.32
C ILE A 141 3.93 -1.10 10.45
N ASP A 142 4.46 -0.91 11.65
CA ASP A 142 5.67 -0.11 11.87
C ASP A 142 6.90 -1.00 11.61
N ALA A 143 7.43 -0.93 10.40
CA ALA A 143 8.61 -1.68 9.97
C ALA A 143 9.84 -0.77 9.98
N GLU A 144 10.89 -1.16 10.71
CA GLU A 144 12.15 -0.40 10.73
C GLU A 144 12.78 -0.35 9.33
N LYS A 145 12.81 -1.47 8.62
CA LYS A 145 13.27 -1.58 7.22
C LYS A 145 12.24 -2.31 6.36
N VAL A 146 12.10 -1.86 5.12
CA VAL A 146 11.33 -2.55 4.09
C VAL A 146 12.25 -3.01 2.97
N VAL A 147 12.15 -4.29 2.62
CA VAL A 147 12.86 -4.91 1.50
C VAL A 147 11.86 -5.28 0.42
N ILE A 148 12.12 -4.90 -0.82
CA ILE A 148 11.31 -5.30 -1.97
C ILE A 148 12.17 -6.17 -2.89
N LEU A 149 11.73 -7.42 -3.13
CA LEU A 149 12.53 -8.39 -3.86
C LEU A 149 12.30 -8.36 -5.38
N ASP A 150 11.08 -8.11 -5.84
CA ASP A 150 10.78 -8.16 -7.27
C ASP A 150 9.66 -7.18 -7.67
N LEU A 151 9.52 -6.99 -8.98
CA LEU A 151 8.46 -6.23 -9.62
C LEU A 151 7.50 -7.18 -10.32
N SER A 152 6.19 -6.99 -10.12
CA SER A 152 5.15 -7.73 -10.83
C SER A 152 5.24 -7.48 -12.35
N ASP A 153 5.07 -8.53 -13.14
CA ASP A 153 5.13 -8.43 -14.60
C ASP A 153 3.91 -7.66 -15.16
N GLU A 154 2.77 -7.75 -14.47
CA GLU A 154 1.51 -7.06 -14.80
C GLU A 154 1.60 -5.54 -14.72
N THR A 155 2.61 -5.02 -14.01
CA THR A 155 2.86 -3.57 -13.97
C THR A 155 3.64 -3.06 -15.18
N HIS A 156 4.08 -3.94 -16.09
CA HIS A 156 4.78 -3.61 -17.33
C HIS A 156 6.06 -2.76 -17.16
N GLY A 157 6.72 -2.90 -16.00
CA GLY A 157 7.93 -2.16 -15.65
C GLY A 157 7.69 -0.84 -14.91
N ASN A 158 6.44 -0.50 -14.55
CA ASN A 158 6.16 0.64 -13.70
C ASN A 158 6.46 0.29 -12.24
N ALA A 159 7.58 0.77 -11.71
CA ALA A 159 8.05 0.53 -10.35
C ALA A 159 7.71 1.69 -9.40
N GLN A 160 6.57 2.35 -9.59
CA GLN A 160 6.08 3.33 -8.61
C GLN A 160 6.01 2.70 -7.22
N GLY A 161 6.49 3.41 -6.21
CA GLY A 161 6.54 2.95 -4.82
C GLY A 161 7.86 2.28 -4.42
N ILE A 162 8.76 1.98 -5.37
CA ILE A 162 10.08 1.44 -5.06
C ILE A 162 10.84 2.31 -4.05
N GLY A 163 10.67 3.64 -4.12
CA GLY A 163 11.33 4.60 -3.22
C GLY A 163 10.79 4.63 -1.79
N LEU A 164 9.81 3.81 -1.46
CA LEU A 164 9.30 3.62 -0.09
C LEU A 164 10.05 2.51 0.67
N ALA A 165 10.92 1.76 0.01
CA ALA A 165 11.78 0.75 0.62
C ALA A 165 13.20 1.27 0.87
N GLU A 166 13.92 0.62 1.77
CA GLU A 166 15.34 0.85 2.04
C GLU A 166 16.23 0.01 1.14
N VAL A 167 15.79 -1.22 0.80
CA VAL A 167 16.59 -2.21 0.05
C VAL A 167 15.76 -2.86 -1.05
N THR A 168 16.39 -3.13 -2.18
CA THR A 168 15.80 -3.90 -3.29
C THR A 168 16.86 -4.78 -3.96
N THR A 169 16.44 -5.55 -4.96
CA THR A 169 17.30 -6.46 -5.70
C THR A 169 17.65 -5.95 -7.10
N ARG A 170 18.73 -6.49 -7.64
CA ARG A 170 19.13 -6.31 -9.05
C ARG A 170 18.03 -6.80 -10.00
N ARG A 171 17.31 -7.89 -9.63
CA ARG A 171 16.20 -8.45 -10.38
C ARG A 171 15.09 -7.40 -10.59
N LEU A 172 14.62 -6.76 -9.51
CA LEU A 172 13.61 -5.70 -9.60
C LEU A 172 14.11 -4.54 -10.45
N PHE A 173 15.33 -4.04 -10.15
CA PHE A 173 15.89 -2.91 -10.86
C PHE A 173 15.99 -3.14 -12.38
N ASN A 174 16.34 -4.34 -12.81
CA ASN A 174 16.43 -4.69 -14.23
C ASN A 174 15.04 -4.78 -14.91
N LYS A 175 13.96 -5.05 -14.17
CA LYS A 175 12.59 -5.03 -14.67
C LYS A 175 12.01 -3.61 -14.78
N MET A 176 12.56 -2.66 -14.02
CA MET A 176 12.08 -1.27 -14.00
C MET A 176 12.31 -0.60 -15.34
N LYS A 177 11.27 0.07 -15.86
CA LYS A 177 11.32 0.90 -17.06
C LYS A 177 11.05 2.36 -16.66
N LEU A 178 12.03 3.23 -16.93
CA LEU A 178 11.93 4.64 -16.53
C LEU A 178 10.81 5.36 -17.28
N GLU A 179 10.61 5.03 -18.56
CA GLU A 179 9.54 5.56 -19.41
C GLU A 179 8.13 5.19 -18.93
N MET A 180 8.00 4.11 -18.15
CA MET A 180 6.73 3.69 -17.53
C MET A 180 6.56 4.26 -16.12
N THR A 181 7.67 4.46 -15.41
CA THR A 181 7.68 4.84 -14.00
C THR A 181 7.63 6.36 -13.80
N TYR A 182 8.47 7.13 -14.50
CA TYR A 182 8.62 8.57 -14.27
C TYR A 182 7.38 9.41 -14.62
N PRO A 183 6.62 9.14 -15.69
CA PRO A 183 5.42 9.90 -15.98
C PRO A 183 4.41 9.87 -14.81
N THR A 184 4.32 8.75 -14.10
CA THR A 184 3.44 8.63 -12.93
C THR A 184 3.90 9.55 -11.80
N GLY A 185 5.21 9.62 -11.52
CA GLY A 185 5.79 10.51 -10.51
C GLY A 185 5.59 11.98 -10.83
N VAL A 186 5.68 12.36 -12.11
CA VAL A 186 5.43 13.73 -12.56
C VAL A 186 3.95 14.10 -12.38
N THR A 187 3.04 13.19 -12.73
CA THR A 187 1.59 13.43 -12.63
C THR A 187 1.12 13.56 -11.19
N ASN A 188 1.61 12.70 -10.29
CA ASN A 188 1.19 12.71 -8.88
C ASN A 188 2.04 13.64 -8.00
N THR A 189 3.11 14.24 -8.54
CA THR A 189 4.07 15.14 -7.87
C THR A 189 4.91 14.50 -6.75
N PHE A 190 4.77 13.20 -6.49
CA PHE A 190 5.47 12.47 -5.42
C PHE A 190 6.75 11.80 -5.93
N LEU A 191 7.75 12.60 -6.28
CA LEU A 191 9.00 12.12 -6.88
C LEU A 191 9.78 11.15 -5.98
N HIS A 192 9.59 11.20 -4.66
CA HIS A 192 10.27 10.28 -3.74
C HIS A 192 9.85 8.82 -3.93
N LEU A 193 8.65 8.55 -4.46
CA LEU A 193 8.20 7.20 -4.82
C LEU A 193 9.08 6.53 -5.89
N MET A 194 9.85 7.32 -6.63
CA MET A 194 10.71 6.87 -7.74
C MET A 194 12.19 6.82 -7.34
N LYS A 195 12.54 7.15 -6.08
CA LYS A 195 13.92 7.01 -5.60
C LYS A 195 14.33 5.55 -5.65
N ILE A 196 15.57 5.30 -6.01
CA ILE A 196 16.12 3.95 -6.05
C ILE A 196 16.72 3.64 -4.67
N PRO A 197 16.23 2.61 -3.97
CA PRO A 197 16.82 2.13 -2.72
C PRO A 197 18.18 1.46 -2.96
N MET A 198 18.83 0.97 -1.91
CA MET A 198 20.06 0.18 -2.08
C MET A 198 19.76 -1.10 -2.85
N ILE A 199 20.52 -1.32 -3.95
CA ILE A 199 20.33 -2.47 -4.84
C ILE A 199 21.35 -3.54 -4.45
N MET A 200 20.86 -4.72 -4.06
CA MET A 200 21.67 -5.91 -3.79
C MET A 200 21.55 -6.89 -4.95
N ASP A 201 22.55 -7.74 -5.14
CA ASP A 201 22.59 -8.63 -6.29
C ASP A 201 21.56 -9.77 -6.24
N ASN A 202 21.14 -10.18 -5.03
CA ASN A 202 20.16 -11.24 -4.80
C ASN A 202 19.36 -11.04 -3.51
N ASP A 203 18.38 -11.93 -3.27
CA ASP A 203 17.47 -11.84 -2.11
C ASP A 203 18.22 -12.05 -0.79
N ARG A 204 19.18 -12.97 -0.74
CA ARG A 204 19.98 -13.23 0.46
C ARG A 204 20.74 -11.99 0.91
N GLU A 205 21.42 -11.33 0.00
CA GLU A 205 22.17 -10.10 0.30
C GLU A 205 21.25 -8.96 0.72
N ALA A 206 20.08 -8.85 0.08
CA ALA A 206 19.08 -7.84 0.44
C ALA A 206 18.57 -8.03 1.87
N LEU A 207 18.26 -9.26 2.26
CA LEU A 207 17.83 -9.59 3.62
C LEU A 207 18.95 -9.35 4.65
N GLN A 208 20.18 -9.82 4.34
CA GLN A 208 21.33 -9.63 5.22
C GLN A 208 21.61 -8.15 5.46
N LEU A 209 21.58 -7.31 4.41
CA LEU A 209 21.78 -5.88 4.54
C LEU A 209 20.71 -5.24 5.44
N ALA A 210 19.43 -5.55 5.20
CA ALA A 210 18.34 -4.99 5.99
C ALA A 210 18.47 -5.35 7.47
N LEU A 211 18.72 -6.62 7.78
CA LEU A 211 18.92 -7.11 9.15
C LEU A 211 20.12 -6.46 9.83
N CYS A 212 21.25 -6.33 9.14
CA CYS A 212 22.45 -5.69 9.69
C CYS A 212 22.27 -4.18 9.97
N CYS A 213 21.30 -3.53 9.33
CA CYS A 213 21.02 -2.12 9.48
C CYS A 213 19.87 -1.80 10.46
N CYS A 214 19.31 -2.82 11.13
CA CYS A 214 18.34 -2.61 12.19
C CYS A 214 19.03 -2.30 13.53
N PRO A 215 18.38 -1.58 14.45
CA PRO A 215 18.83 -1.50 15.83
C PRO A 215 19.00 -2.90 16.44
N ASP A 216 19.95 -3.05 17.37
CA ASP A 216 20.22 -4.31 18.07
C ASP A 216 20.57 -5.51 17.15
N ALA A 217 21.09 -5.24 15.95
CA ALA A 217 21.48 -6.25 14.96
C ALA A 217 22.56 -7.24 15.43
N GLU A 218 23.18 -6.99 16.60
CA GLU A 218 24.12 -7.93 17.22
C GLU A 218 23.45 -9.24 17.70
N ASP A 219 22.17 -9.18 18.09
CA ASP A 219 21.35 -10.35 18.45
C ASP A 219 20.35 -10.70 17.33
N GLN A 220 20.87 -11.27 16.26
CA GLN A 220 20.04 -11.67 15.10
C GLN A 220 19.06 -12.81 15.40
N THR A 221 19.21 -13.52 16.53
CA THR A 221 18.32 -14.64 16.88
C THR A 221 16.91 -14.19 17.28
N ASN A 222 16.77 -12.94 17.72
CA ASN A 222 15.50 -12.36 18.16
C ASN A 222 14.91 -11.35 17.17
N MET A 223 15.52 -11.18 15.99
CA MET A 223 15.04 -10.24 14.98
C MET A 223 13.60 -10.58 14.56
N LYS A 224 12.77 -9.55 14.48
CA LYS A 224 11.37 -9.65 14.08
C LYS A 224 11.26 -9.40 12.57
N MET A 225 11.14 -10.44 11.78
CA MET A 225 10.97 -10.33 10.33
C MET A 225 9.61 -10.91 9.91
N ILE A 226 8.95 -10.18 9.03
CA ILE A 226 7.75 -10.64 8.33
C ILE A 226 8.04 -10.64 6.83
N ARG A 227 7.66 -11.72 6.14
CA ARG A 227 7.69 -11.81 4.69
C ARG A 227 6.29 -12.05 4.14
N ILE A 228 5.91 -11.25 3.16
CA ILE A 228 4.63 -11.33 2.47
C ILE A 228 4.84 -11.47 0.96
N PRO A 229 3.99 -12.23 0.25
CA PRO A 229 4.05 -12.33 -1.21
C PRO A 229 3.87 -10.96 -1.89
N ASN A 230 2.92 -10.19 -1.43
CA ASN A 230 2.61 -8.81 -1.80
C ASN A 230 1.54 -8.26 -0.86
N THR A 231 1.19 -6.99 -0.99
CA THR A 231 0.21 -6.35 -0.09
C THR A 231 -1.27 -6.68 -0.39
N ALA A 232 -1.56 -7.41 -1.46
CA ALA A 232 -2.92 -7.89 -1.75
C ALA A 232 -3.17 -9.33 -1.27
N HIS A 233 -2.11 -10.08 -0.92
CA HIS A 233 -2.18 -11.48 -0.49
C HIS A 233 -1.38 -11.63 0.80
N ILE A 234 -2.06 -11.51 1.94
CA ILE A 234 -1.47 -11.60 3.29
C ILE A 234 -2.22 -12.57 4.21
N ASP A 235 -3.03 -13.42 3.64
CA ASP A 235 -3.73 -14.50 4.32
C ASP A 235 -2.77 -15.57 4.85
N VAL A 236 -1.67 -15.80 4.16
CA VAL A 236 -0.53 -16.61 4.62
C VAL A 236 0.74 -15.79 4.51
N ILE A 237 1.44 -15.66 5.61
CA ILE A 237 2.70 -14.90 5.71
C ILE A 237 3.79 -15.76 6.37
N GLU A 238 5.04 -15.43 6.14
CA GLU A 238 6.16 -16.02 6.87
C GLU A 238 6.64 -15.04 7.95
N ILE A 239 6.95 -15.56 9.12
CA ILE A 239 7.49 -14.79 10.24
C ILE A 239 8.78 -15.46 10.79
N SER A 240 9.70 -14.65 11.28
CA SER A 240 10.87 -15.16 11.99
C SER A 240 10.52 -15.77 13.35
N GLU A 241 11.42 -16.59 13.91
CA GLU A 241 11.25 -17.17 15.24
C GLU A 241 11.09 -16.11 16.33
N GLY A 242 11.72 -14.94 16.18
CA GLY A 242 11.56 -13.81 17.10
C GLY A 242 10.13 -13.30 17.22
N MET A 243 9.29 -13.54 16.22
CA MET A 243 7.87 -13.17 16.24
C MET A 243 6.94 -14.27 16.80
N LEU A 244 7.40 -15.51 16.98
CA LEU A 244 6.57 -16.60 17.48
C LEU A 244 5.85 -16.30 18.81
N PRO A 245 6.47 -15.66 19.81
CA PRO A 245 5.76 -15.31 21.03
C PRO A 245 4.55 -14.40 20.80
N LEU A 246 4.68 -13.43 19.89
CA LEU A 246 3.59 -12.51 19.52
C LEU A 246 2.50 -13.25 18.74
N ALA A 247 2.88 -14.11 17.79
CA ALA A 247 1.93 -14.92 17.02
C ALA A 247 1.12 -15.85 17.94
N LYS A 248 1.78 -16.55 18.88
CA LYS A 248 1.10 -17.44 19.84
C LYS A 248 0.18 -16.72 20.83
N ALA A 249 0.45 -15.44 21.10
CA ALA A 249 -0.38 -14.62 21.99
C ALA A 249 -1.64 -14.08 21.28
N ASN A 250 -1.68 -14.03 19.95
CA ASN A 250 -2.81 -13.50 19.20
C ASN A 250 -3.76 -14.64 18.76
N PRO A 251 -5.01 -14.69 19.30
CA PRO A 251 -5.95 -15.78 18.98
C PRO A 251 -6.44 -15.79 17.53
N ASN A 252 -6.17 -14.72 16.75
CA ASN A 252 -6.54 -14.62 15.35
C ASN A 252 -5.43 -15.10 14.40
N ILE A 253 -4.31 -15.59 14.95
CA ILE A 253 -3.18 -16.12 14.16
C ILE A 253 -3.10 -17.62 14.33
N GLU A 254 -3.11 -18.35 13.23
CA GLU A 254 -2.86 -19.79 13.18
C GLU A 254 -1.43 -20.03 12.70
N ILE A 255 -0.67 -20.84 13.46
CA ILE A 255 0.68 -21.25 13.07
C ILE A 255 0.57 -22.52 12.22
N LEU A 256 0.96 -22.40 10.95
CA LEU A 256 0.75 -23.44 9.94
C LEU A 256 1.92 -24.43 9.84
N SER A 257 3.12 -24.06 10.30
CA SER A 257 4.32 -24.93 10.17
C SER A 257 5.25 -24.78 11.38
N GLU A 258 6.11 -25.76 11.58
CA GLU A 258 7.29 -25.61 12.43
C GLU A 258 8.32 -24.68 11.76
N PRO A 259 9.23 -24.05 12.53
CA PRO A 259 10.31 -23.22 11.99
C PRO A 259 11.16 -23.98 10.96
N TYR A 260 11.55 -23.27 9.91
CA TYR A 260 12.42 -23.80 8.86
C TYR A 260 13.42 -22.73 8.38
N GLU A 261 14.52 -23.17 7.81
CA GLU A 261 15.50 -22.25 7.21
C GLU A 261 15.02 -21.78 5.82
N LEU A 262 15.20 -20.50 5.51
CA LEU A 262 14.90 -19.96 4.18
C LEU A 262 15.78 -20.66 3.13
N ALA A 263 15.15 -21.29 2.15
CA ALA A 263 15.83 -21.97 1.07
C ALA A 263 16.17 -20.99 -0.06
N PHE A 264 17.44 -20.71 -0.24
CA PHE A 264 17.93 -19.91 -1.37
C PHE A 264 18.48 -20.83 -2.45
N ASP A 265 18.26 -20.45 -3.72
CA ASP A 265 18.87 -21.12 -4.86
C ASP A 265 20.41 -20.87 -4.91
N GLU A 266 21.07 -21.42 -5.92
CA GLU A 266 22.53 -21.25 -6.14
C GLU A 266 22.95 -19.79 -6.37
N ASN A 267 22.04 -18.93 -6.80
CA ASN A 267 22.25 -17.51 -7.03
C ASN A 267 21.87 -16.64 -5.81
N GLY A 268 21.36 -17.24 -4.74
CA GLY A 268 20.94 -16.55 -3.54
C GLY A 268 19.52 -15.99 -3.58
N ASN A 269 18.65 -16.48 -4.47
CA ASN A 269 17.26 -16.04 -4.57
C ASN A 269 16.31 -17.01 -3.86
N LEU A 270 15.17 -16.47 -3.37
CA LEU A 270 14.11 -17.23 -2.72
C LEU A 270 13.11 -17.84 -3.71
N PHE A 271 13.03 -17.32 -4.94
CA PHE A 271 12.14 -17.78 -6.01
C PHE A 271 12.64 -17.34 -7.40
#